data_570f91b3399b8328c6ab5d22b75f2bd1
#
_entry.id   570f91b3399b8328c6ab5d22b75f2bd1
#
_cell.length_a   1.000
_cell.length_b   1.000
_cell.length_c   1.000
_cell.angle_alpha   90.00
_cell.angle_beta   90.00
_cell.angle_gamma   90.00
#
_symmetry.space_group_name_H-M   'P 1'
#
loop_
_entity.id
_entity.type
_entity.pdbx_description
1 polymer ?
#
loop_
_entity_poly.entity_id
_entity_poly.type
_entity_poly.pdbx_seq_one_letter_code
_entity_poly.pdbx_strand_id
1 'polypeptide(L)'
;AVPKERVPEALEAAGRRGARGAIVLTTGFTPKEAQALADKARRLGMRLLGPGSLGLVHTHPGVRLAAGLAPLPKEGVLAISSQSGTLGRAVLAFAEEMGLGVASFVSLGAKADISSNDLLQFWEEDERTRVILLYLEHFGNPRRFSRLARRIGKKKPILAVHPSRDPLVRALFAQAGVVRANSLEEAFDVALLLAQGPLPENGRVRLISNASGPSNLALEALKEGGMEVEHVDLGSTADLEAFRRALAEAEASDAGSVFLLFVPMGFAPEEEVLGLLREVRGGKTYLACLMGLSSGRARVLGSVPVYRFPESAAIALARAWGYRRWREEPLFFPDFQDLRLEEARRLVEGKRALSREEGEALLRAFGLSLGEEEGLRLRLLAEPHPLFGPVLVLVLPTPLGDQVLEQRLSPLTAKDAEELLRPLAGRVEGLPAYKELVLRVS
;
A
#
# COMPACT_ATOMS: atom_id res chain seq x y z
N ALA A 1 2.30 29.70 16.36
CA ALA A 1 0.99 29.78 15.70
C ALA A 1 0.43 31.19 15.83
N VAL A 2 -0.22 31.67 14.79
CA VAL A 2 -0.89 32.98 14.75
C VAL A 2 -2.34 32.79 14.27
N PRO A 3 -3.27 33.72 14.57
CA PRO A 3 -4.62 33.69 14.03
C PRO A 3 -4.62 33.66 12.48
N LYS A 4 -5.69 33.13 11.90
CA LYS A 4 -5.82 32.93 10.44
C LYS A 4 -5.50 34.17 9.64
N GLU A 5 -6.00 35.30 10.07
CA GLU A 5 -5.89 36.61 9.42
C GLU A 5 -4.44 37.12 9.37
N ARG A 6 -3.62 36.71 10.33
CA ARG A 6 -2.23 37.12 10.44
C ARG A 6 -1.22 36.18 9.78
N VAL A 7 -1.68 35.02 9.29
CA VAL A 7 -0.79 34.05 8.63
C VAL A 7 -0.10 34.63 7.40
N PRO A 8 -0.78 35.37 6.49
CA PRO A 8 -0.14 35.97 5.33
C PRO A 8 0.99 36.95 5.67
N GLU A 9 0.79 37.76 6.72
CA GLU A 9 1.78 38.72 7.23
C GLU A 9 2.98 38.00 7.86
N ALA A 10 2.71 36.95 8.66
CA ALA A 10 3.75 36.14 9.27
C ALA A 10 4.63 35.43 8.24
N LEU A 11 4.05 34.94 7.13
CA LEU A 11 4.80 34.37 6.01
C LEU A 11 5.72 35.40 5.35
N GLU A 12 5.26 36.64 5.15
CA GLU A 12 6.11 37.71 4.63
C GLU A 12 7.29 38.03 5.55
N ALA A 13 7.01 38.15 6.85
CA ALA A 13 8.06 38.42 7.83
C ALA A 13 9.11 37.30 7.88
N ALA A 14 8.68 36.03 7.77
CA ALA A 14 9.57 34.87 7.71
C ALA A 14 10.40 34.87 6.43
N GLY A 15 9.77 35.10 5.26
CA GLY A 15 10.44 35.15 3.96
C GLY A 15 11.51 36.25 3.90
N ARG A 16 11.20 37.46 4.38
CA ARG A 16 12.18 38.55 4.46
C ARG A 16 13.40 38.21 5.31
N ARG A 17 13.26 37.29 6.27
CA ARG A 17 14.36 36.78 7.12
C ARG A 17 15.07 35.56 6.54
N GLY A 18 14.75 35.18 5.30
CA GLY A 18 15.42 34.08 4.61
C GLY A 18 14.91 32.68 4.99
N ALA A 19 13.73 32.57 5.61
CA ALA A 19 13.13 31.26 5.85
C ALA A 19 12.89 30.53 4.53
N ARG A 20 13.26 29.25 4.48
CA ARG A 20 13.05 28.38 3.29
C ARG A 20 11.83 27.49 3.37
N GLY A 21 11.21 27.40 4.53
CA GLY A 21 9.99 26.63 4.77
C GLY A 21 9.15 27.23 5.86
N ALA A 22 7.85 27.00 5.78
CA ALA A 22 6.89 27.41 6.79
C ALA A 22 5.90 26.28 7.07
N ILE A 23 5.54 26.13 8.34
CA ILE A 23 4.49 25.19 8.78
C ILE A 23 3.32 26.02 9.28
N VAL A 24 2.16 25.89 8.64
CA VAL A 24 0.93 26.58 9.05
C VAL A 24 0.06 25.61 9.82
N LEU A 25 0.08 25.75 11.16
CA LEU A 25 -0.72 24.92 12.08
C LEU A 25 -2.21 25.35 12.06
N THR A 26 -2.46 26.63 11.80
CA THR A 26 -3.78 27.25 11.81
C THR A 26 -4.72 26.58 10.78
N THR A 27 -5.93 26.31 11.22
CA THR A 27 -7.01 25.70 10.43
C THR A 27 -8.00 26.74 9.92
N GLY A 28 -9.07 26.30 9.22
CA GLY A 28 -10.18 27.18 8.79
C GLY A 28 -9.94 27.90 7.45
N PHE A 29 -8.94 27.51 6.67
CA PHE A 29 -8.75 28.02 5.32
C PHE A 29 -9.58 27.25 4.31
N THR A 30 -10.23 27.96 3.41
CA THR A 30 -10.83 27.36 2.21
C THR A 30 -9.74 26.88 1.25
N PRO A 31 -10.04 25.97 0.29
CA PRO A 31 -9.05 25.51 -0.69
C PRO A 31 -8.40 26.66 -1.47
N LYS A 32 -9.19 27.71 -1.81
CA LYS A 32 -8.69 28.90 -2.50
C LYS A 32 -7.73 29.72 -1.64
N GLU A 33 -8.05 29.92 -0.38
CA GLU A 33 -7.17 30.62 0.57
C GLU A 33 -5.88 29.83 0.82
N ALA A 34 -5.99 28.50 0.99
CA ALA A 34 -4.83 27.64 1.17
C ALA A 34 -3.88 27.69 -0.04
N GLN A 35 -4.43 27.70 -1.26
CA GLN A 35 -3.64 27.85 -2.48
C GLN A 35 -2.96 29.22 -2.54
N ALA A 36 -3.67 30.29 -2.19
CA ALA A 36 -3.11 31.64 -2.15
C ALA A 36 -1.94 31.76 -1.16
N LEU A 37 -2.01 31.06 0.01
CA LEU A 37 -0.91 30.99 0.95
C LEU A 37 0.30 30.24 0.38
N ALA A 38 0.06 29.13 -0.32
CA ALA A 38 1.11 28.35 -0.97
C ALA A 38 1.82 29.18 -2.07
N ASP A 39 1.05 29.90 -2.90
CA ASP A 39 1.60 30.76 -3.93
C ASP A 39 2.39 31.94 -3.34
N LYS A 40 1.92 32.48 -2.22
CA LYS A 40 2.62 33.54 -1.48
C LYS A 40 3.95 33.02 -0.92
N ALA A 41 3.94 31.86 -0.25
CA ALA A 41 5.15 31.23 0.29
C ALA A 41 6.17 30.98 -0.85
N ARG A 42 5.71 30.46 -1.98
CA ARG A 42 6.56 30.17 -3.13
C ARG A 42 7.20 31.42 -3.74
N ARG A 43 6.46 32.54 -3.83
CA ARG A 43 7.02 33.83 -4.27
C ARG A 43 8.08 34.37 -3.31
N LEU A 44 8.02 34.00 -2.03
CA LEU A 44 9.01 34.36 -0.99
C LEU A 44 10.16 33.33 -0.90
N GLY A 45 10.25 32.38 -1.83
CA GLY A 45 11.29 31.34 -1.82
C GLY A 45 11.10 30.25 -0.77
N MET A 46 9.90 30.12 -0.18
CA MET A 46 9.58 29.15 0.85
C MET A 46 8.71 28.00 0.33
N ARG A 47 8.90 26.79 0.90
CA ARG A 47 7.93 25.70 0.80
C ARG A 47 6.94 25.77 1.96
N LEU A 48 5.68 25.39 1.72
CA LEU A 48 4.61 25.47 2.72
C LEU A 48 4.10 24.07 3.09
N LEU A 49 4.10 23.78 4.40
CA LEU A 49 3.43 22.61 4.98
C LEU A 49 2.11 23.06 5.64
N GLY A 50 1.00 22.42 5.27
CA GLY A 50 -0.34 22.80 5.73
C GLY A 50 -1.10 23.62 4.67
N PRO A 51 -2.02 24.52 5.07
CA PRO A 51 -2.46 24.84 6.44
C PRO A 51 -3.18 23.67 7.16
N GLY A 52 -3.39 23.82 8.47
CA GLY A 52 -4.03 22.78 9.28
C GLY A 52 -3.11 21.58 9.56
N SER A 53 -1.79 21.78 9.51
CA SER A 53 -0.79 20.76 9.83
C SER A 53 -0.63 20.60 11.33
N LEU A 54 -0.37 19.37 11.81
CA LEU A 54 0.11 19.12 13.16
C LEU A 54 1.63 19.44 13.30
N GLY A 55 2.32 19.54 12.17
CA GLY A 55 3.76 19.71 12.11
C GLY A 55 4.49 18.54 11.48
N LEU A 56 5.78 18.50 11.69
CA LEU A 56 6.66 17.44 11.25
C LEU A 56 7.65 17.02 12.33
N VAL A 57 8.08 15.77 12.26
CA VAL A 57 9.13 15.22 13.10
C VAL A 57 10.13 14.47 12.22
N HIS A 58 11.40 14.62 12.55
CA HIS A 58 12.49 13.84 11.98
C HIS A 58 13.42 13.37 13.10
N THR A 59 13.51 12.06 13.31
CA THR A 59 14.16 11.49 14.49
C THR A 59 15.66 11.25 14.32
N HIS A 60 16.21 11.52 13.11
CA HIS A 60 17.64 11.32 12.85
C HIS A 60 18.50 12.00 13.92
N PRO A 61 19.47 11.31 14.58
CA PRO A 61 20.29 11.88 15.64
C PRO A 61 21.00 13.18 15.26
N GLY A 62 21.47 13.29 14.02
CA GLY A 62 22.12 14.51 13.52
C GLY A 62 21.16 15.67 13.20
N VAL A 63 19.84 15.44 13.17
CA VAL A 63 18.83 16.47 12.91
C VAL A 63 17.89 16.65 14.08
N ARG A 64 17.30 15.57 14.60
CA ARG A 64 16.39 15.49 15.73
C ARG A 64 15.40 16.67 15.81
N LEU A 65 14.65 16.85 14.74
CA LEU A 65 13.74 17.97 14.56
C LEU A 65 12.32 17.58 14.97
N ALA A 66 11.70 18.37 15.82
CA ALA A 66 10.27 18.36 16.08
C ALA A 66 9.74 19.79 15.91
N ALA A 67 8.98 20.01 14.83
CA ALA A 67 8.46 21.32 14.49
C ALA A 67 6.93 21.27 14.40
N GLY A 68 6.26 21.95 15.33
CA GLY A 68 4.81 21.98 15.45
C GLY A 68 4.30 21.41 16.76
N LEU A 69 3.19 20.68 16.72
CA LEU A 69 2.50 20.10 17.88
C LEU A 69 2.65 18.56 17.97
N ALA A 70 3.35 17.95 17.01
CA ALA A 70 3.61 16.54 17.02
C ALA A 70 4.64 16.18 18.11
N PRO A 71 4.39 15.16 18.96
CA PRO A 71 5.38 14.68 19.92
C PRO A 71 6.56 14.03 19.19
N LEU A 72 7.75 14.06 19.80
CA LEU A 72 8.92 13.37 19.27
C LEU A 72 8.82 11.87 19.62
N PRO A 73 8.62 10.97 18.64
CA PRO A 73 8.53 9.54 18.89
C PRO A 73 9.92 8.92 19.06
N LYS A 74 9.93 7.64 19.47
CA LYS A 74 11.14 6.83 19.45
C LYS A 74 11.68 6.70 18.02
N GLU A 75 13.01 6.80 17.89
CA GLU A 75 13.71 6.61 16.63
C GLU A 75 13.48 5.21 16.04
N GLY A 76 13.33 5.13 14.71
CA GLY A 76 13.16 3.87 14.00
C GLY A 76 13.11 4.01 12.49
N VAL A 77 12.39 3.10 11.83
CA VAL A 77 12.45 2.90 10.38
C VAL A 77 11.15 3.24 9.64
N LEU A 78 10.09 3.60 10.40
CA LEU A 78 8.78 3.89 9.83
C LEU A 78 8.64 5.37 9.47
N ALA A 79 8.41 5.70 8.21
CA ALA A 79 8.05 7.04 7.78
C ALA A 79 6.54 7.16 7.67
N ILE A 80 5.94 8.20 8.22
CA ILE A 80 4.49 8.36 8.30
C ILE A 80 4.08 9.71 7.71
N SER A 81 3.07 9.69 6.83
CA SER A 81 2.36 10.89 6.38
C SER A 81 0.89 10.80 6.72
N SER A 82 0.35 11.87 7.32
CA SER A 82 -1.09 11.99 7.57
C SER A 82 -1.65 13.26 6.96
N GLN A 83 -2.76 13.13 6.23
CA GLN A 83 -3.51 14.31 5.75
C GLN A 83 -4.43 14.86 6.85
N SER A 84 -4.75 14.07 7.86
CA SER A 84 -5.51 14.51 9.03
C SER A 84 -4.57 14.94 10.15
N GLY A 85 -4.67 16.18 10.61
CA GLY A 85 -3.89 16.70 11.72
C GLY A 85 -4.22 16.01 13.05
N THR A 86 -5.51 15.84 13.34
CA THR A 86 -5.97 15.19 14.58
C THR A 86 -5.56 13.72 14.66
N LEU A 87 -5.65 13.01 13.54
CA LEU A 87 -5.25 11.60 13.45
C LEU A 87 -3.74 11.42 13.64
N GLY A 88 -2.94 12.40 13.21
CA GLY A 88 -1.48 12.32 13.30
C GLY A 88 -0.95 12.07 14.71
N ARG A 89 -1.56 12.68 15.73
CA ARG A 89 -1.17 12.45 17.13
C ARG A 89 -1.51 11.04 17.60
N ALA A 90 -2.70 10.54 17.24
CA ALA A 90 -3.13 9.19 17.58
C ALA A 90 -2.24 8.12 16.90
N VAL A 91 -1.89 8.35 15.64
CA VAL A 91 -0.99 7.48 14.85
C VAL A 91 0.40 7.39 15.49
N LEU A 92 0.96 8.49 15.98
CA LEU A 92 2.26 8.48 16.68
C LEU A 92 2.18 7.74 18.03
N ALA A 93 1.11 7.95 18.79
CA ALA A 93 0.91 7.23 20.06
C ALA A 93 0.74 5.72 19.81
N PHE A 94 0.03 5.34 18.78
CA PHE A 94 -0.16 3.92 18.42
C PHE A 94 1.13 3.28 17.91
N ALA A 95 1.96 4.00 17.16
CA ALA A 95 3.29 3.52 16.76
C ALA A 95 4.17 3.23 17.98
N GLU A 96 4.12 4.08 19.01
CA GLU A 96 4.84 3.89 20.27
C GLU A 96 4.31 2.67 21.04
N GLU A 97 2.98 2.51 21.15
CA GLU A 97 2.34 1.34 21.78
C GLU A 97 2.76 0.04 21.07
N MET A 98 2.85 0.06 19.74
CA MET A 98 3.29 -1.08 18.93
C MET A 98 4.80 -1.34 19.00
N GLY A 99 5.57 -0.47 19.67
CA GLY A 99 7.03 -0.56 19.70
C GLY A 99 7.70 -0.24 18.35
N LEU A 100 6.96 0.39 17.44
CA LEU A 100 7.45 0.82 16.14
C LEU A 100 8.15 2.18 16.26
N GLY A 101 9.45 2.18 16.02
CA GLY A 101 10.19 3.44 15.92
C GLY A 101 9.89 4.16 14.62
N VAL A 102 9.82 5.48 14.68
CA VAL A 102 9.48 6.38 13.58
C VAL A 102 10.73 7.08 13.07
N ALA A 103 11.03 7.00 11.77
CA ALA A 103 12.12 7.75 11.13
C ALA A 103 11.72 9.22 10.93
N SER A 104 10.49 9.42 10.41
CA SER A 104 9.92 10.75 10.24
C SER A 104 8.40 10.70 10.24
N PHE A 105 7.78 11.79 10.67
CA PHE A 105 6.34 12.00 10.60
C PHE A 105 6.04 13.36 9.99
N VAL A 106 5.09 13.44 9.07
CA VAL A 106 4.65 14.69 8.45
C VAL A 106 3.13 14.76 8.39
N SER A 107 2.55 15.77 9.03
CA SER A 107 1.13 16.10 8.92
C SER A 107 0.94 17.11 7.79
N LEU A 108 0.29 16.69 6.71
CA LEU A 108 0.15 17.51 5.51
C LEU A 108 -0.95 18.59 5.61
N GLY A 109 -1.96 18.37 6.45
CA GLY A 109 -3.14 19.23 6.49
C GLY A 109 -3.80 19.35 5.13
N ALA A 110 -4.13 20.58 4.71
CA ALA A 110 -4.74 20.85 3.40
C ALA A 110 -3.81 20.59 2.19
N LYS A 111 -2.54 20.26 2.42
CA LYS A 111 -1.50 19.99 1.40
C LYS A 111 -1.50 20.95 0.21
N ALA A 112 -1.53 22.24 0.50
CA ALA A 112 -1.60 23.29 -0.53
C ALA A 112 -0.31 23.42 -1.37
N ASP A 113 0.86 23.00 -0.82
CA ASP A 113 2.14 22.98 -1.53
C ASP A 113 2.84 21.65 -1.37
N ILE A 114 3.31 21.30 -0.16
CA ILE A 114 3.94 19.99 0.11
C ILE A 114 2.86 18.91 0.13
N SER A 115 3.09 17.85 -0.62
CA SER A 115 2.17 16.73 -0.82
C SER A 115 2.81 15.37 -0.47
N SER A 116 2.01 14.32 -0.43
CA SER A 116 2.52 12.95 -0.26
C SER A 116 3.50 12.55 -1.37
N ASN A 117 3.37 13.11 -2.58
CA ASN A 117 4.30 12.86 -3.68
C ASN A 117 5.70 13.44 -3.43
N ASP A 118 5.78 14.57 -2.74
CA ASP A 118 7.06 15.19 -2.36
C ASP A 118 7.73 14.37 -1.24
N LEU A 119 6.94 13.90 -0.28
CA LEU A 119 7.42 13.04 0.81
C LEU A 119 7.89 11.68 0.30
N LEU A 120 7.18 11.07 -0.64
CA LEU A 120 7.61 9.80 -1.25
C LEU A 120 8.99 9.94 -1.91
N GLN A 121 9.25 11.04 -2.62
CA GLN A 121 10.56 11.30 -3.22
C GLN A 121 11.65 11.49 -2.16
N PHE A 122 11.36 12.21 -1.08
CA PHE A 122 12.30 12.36 0.04
C PHE A 122 12.61 11.01 0.69
N TRP A 123 11.60 10.19 0.98
CA TRP A 123 11.79 8.89 1.63
C TRP A 123 12.37 7.81 0.71
N GLU A 124 12.33 8.00 -0.59
CA GLU A 124 13.01 7.10 -1.52
C GLU A 124 14.53 7.06 -1.27
N GLU A 125 15.11 8.23 -0.98
CA GLU A 125 16.56 8.42 -0.78
C GLU A 125 16.98 8.34 0.69
N ASP A 126 16.04 8.47 1.63
CA ASP A 126 16.32 8.36 3.06
C ASP A 126 16.60 6.89 3.46
N GLU A 127 17.87 6.53 3.62
CA GLU A 127 18.31 5.16 3.94
C GLU A 127 17.73 4.61 5.25
N ARG A 128 17.30 5.48 6.16
CA ARG A 128 16.71 5.09 7.44
C ARG A 128 15.24 4.71 7.31
N THR A 129 14.57 5.23 6.31
CA THR A 129 13.19 4.85 6.01
C THR A 129 13.17 3.49 5.34
N ARG A 130 12.61 2.48 6.01
CA ARG A 130 12.43 1.13 5.47
C ARG A 130 10.98 0.82 5.11
N VAL A 131 10.03 1.44 5.79
CA VAL A 131 8.59 1.27 5.56
C VAL A 131 7.93 2.65 5.51
N ILE A 132 7.04 2.85 4.55
CA ILE A 132 6.29 4.11 4.39
C ILE A 132 4.81 3.84 4.66
N LEU A 133 4.20 4.62 5.56
CA LEU A 133 2.78 4.56 5.89
C LEU A 133 2.10 5.89 5.54
N LEU A 134 1.09 5.83 4.68
CA LEU A 134 0.33 6.97 4.21
C LEU A 134 -1.14 6.88 4.69
N TYR A 135 -1.60 7.89 5.41
CA TYR A 135 -3.01 8.15 5.55
C TYR A 135 -3.45 9.20 4.53
N LEU A 136 -4.24 8.78 3.56
CA LEU A 136 -4.67 9.58 2.41
C LEU A 136 -6.18 9.77 2.44
N GLU A 137 -6.67 11.00 2.41
CA GLU A 137 -8.08 11.32 2.22
C GLU A 137 -8.40 11.58 0.74
N HIS A 138 -7.45 12.16 0.03
CA HIS A 138 -7.57 12.42 -1.40
C HIS A 138 -6.19 12.50 -2.07
N PHE A 139 -6.17 12.19 -3.36
CA PHE A 139 -4.98 12.36 -4.20
C PHE A 139 -4.89 13.82 -4.70
N GLY A 140 -3.68 14.38 -4.75
CA GLY A 140 -3.44 15.64 -5.45
C GLY A 140 -3.28 15.37 -6.96
N ASN A 141 -2.27 14.56 -7.29
CA ASN A 141 -2.02 14.09 -8.64
C ASN A 141 -1.83 12.56 -8.63
N PRO A 142 -2.89 11.78 -8.88
CA PRO A 142 -2.84 10.31 -8.79
C PRO A 142 -1.92 9.69 -9.84
N ARG A 143 -1.74 10.30 -11.01
CA ARG A 143 -0.80 9.80 -12.03
C ARG A 143 0.65 9.93 -11.55
N ARG A 144 1.02 11.07 -10.96
CA ARG A 144 2.35 11.26 -10.36
C ARG A 144 2.54 10.31 -9.17
N PHE A 145 1.51 10.15 -8.35
CA PHE A 145 1.51 9.20 -7.22
C PHE A 145 1.76 7.77 -7.71
N SER A 146 1.01 7.30 -8.71
CA SER A 146 1.17 5.94 -9.26
C SER A 146 2.60 5.69 -9.76
N ARG A 147 3.17 6.63 -10.53
CA ARG A 147 4.55 6.50 -11.04
C ARG A 147 5.58 6.45 -9.92
N LEU A 148 5.45 7.34 -8.93
CA LEU A 148 6.37 7.38 -7.78
C LEU A 148 6.23 6.13 -6.93
N ALA A 149 5.00 5.76 -6.58
CA ALA A 149 4.74 4.59 -5.75
C ALA A 149 5.23 3.30 -6.41
N ARG A 150 5.01 3.14 -7.73
CA ARG A 150 5.51 2.00 -8.50
C ARG A 150 7.04 1.89 -8.49
N ARG A 151 7.73 3.01 -8.63
CA ARG A 151 9.20 3.06 -8.59
C ARG A 151 9.73 2.81 -7.18
N ILE A 152 9.19 3.50 -6.19
CA ILE A 152 9.64 3.44 -4.80
C ILE A 152 9.26 2.10 -4.16
N GLY A 153 8.06 1.58 -4.48
CA GLY A 153 7.57 0.29 -4.01
C GLY A 153 8.46 -0.89 -4.38
N LYS A 154 9.27 -0.78 -5.46
CA LYS A 154 10.30 -1.80 -5.78
C LYS A 154 11.46 -1.82 -4.78
N LYS A 155 11.67 -0.72 -4.04
CA LYS A 155 12.75 -0.57 -3.05
C LYS A 155 12.23 -0.68 -1.62
N LYS A 156 11.11 -0.02 -1.32
CA LYS A 156 10.55 0.14 0.03
C LYS A 156 9.04 -0.08 0.00
N PRO A 157 8.46 -0.88 0.91
CA PRO A 157 7.03 -1.06 0.98
C PRO A 157 6.32 0.26 1.32
N ILE A 158 5.24 0.52 0.59
CA ILE A 158 4.34 1.65 0.83
C ILE A 158 3.00 1.08 1.24
N LEU A 159 2.59 1.39 2.47
CA LEU A 159 1.26 1.09 2.98
C LEU A 159 0.38 2.31 2.86
N ALA A 160 -0.89 2.12 2.56
CA ALA A 160 -1.85 3.22 2.54
C ALA A 160 -3.19 2.83 3.16
N VAL A 161 -3.71 3.74 3.98
CA VAL A 161 -5.10 3.76 4.43
C VAL A 161 -5.82 4.86 3.68
N HIS A 162 -6.94 4.51 3.04
CA HIS A 162 -7.76 5.45 2.28
C HIS A 162 -9.24 5.12 2.50
N PRO A 163 -10.07 6.10 2.90
CA PRO A 163 -11.47 5.86 3.27
C PRO A 163 -12.36 5.45 2.10
N SER A 164 -12.00 5.80 0.86
CA SER A 164 -12.81 5.48 -0.31
C SER A 164 -12.81 3.99 -0.63
N ARG A 165 -13.98 3.50 -1.00
CA ARG A 165 -14.19 2.14 -1.54
C ARG A 165 -14.21 2.13 -3.08
N ASP A 166 -13.90 3.25 -3.71
CA ASP A 166 -13.85 3.40 -5.16
C ASP A 166 -12.95 2.32 -5.78
N PRO A 167 -13.46 1.52 -6.73
CA PRO A 167 -12.68 0.50 -7.43
C PRO A 167 -11.45 1.05 -8.14
N LEU A 168 -11.48 2.30 -8.63
CA LEU A 168 -10.32 2.94 -9.27
C LEU A 168 -9.19 3.24 -8.28
N VAL A 169 -9.52 3.61 -7.04
CA VAL A 169 -8.51 3.77 -5.98
C VAL A 169 -7.87 2.43 -5.65
N ARG A 170 -8.68 1.37 -5.62
CA ARG A 170 -8.17 0.01 -5.40
C ARG A 170 -7.26 -0.44 -6.54
N ALA A 171 -7.67 -0.21 -7.79
CA ALA A 171 -6.85 -0.48 -8.97
C ALA A 171 -5.54 0.31 -8.95
N LEU A 172 -5.59 1.61 -8.63
CA LEU A 172 -4.40 2.46 -8.49
C LEU A 172 -3.38 1.87 -7.50
N PHE A 173 -3.83 1.48 -6.31
CA PHE A 173 -2.94 0.91 -5.30
C PHE A 173 -2.36 -0.43 -5.74
N ALA A 174 -3.18 -1.33 -6.27
CA ALA A 174 -2.73 -2.64 -6.75
C ALA A 174 -1.67 -2.50 -7.86
N GLN A 175 -1.95 -1.68 -8.88
CA GLN A 175 -1.04 -1.44 -9.99
C GLN A 175 0.26 -0.72 -9.56
N ALA A 176 0.17 0.14 -8.54
CA ALA A 176 1.33 0.87 -8.01
C ALA A 176 2.12 0.08 -6.95
N GLY A 177 1.67 -1.12 -6.56
CA GLY A 177 2.30 -1.93 -5.51
C GLY A 177 2.17 -1.34 -4.11
N VAL A 178 1.15 -0.52 -3.91
CA VAL A 178 0.82 0.01 -2.60
C VAL A 178 0.00 -1.01 -1.82
N VAL A 179 0.49 -1.39 -0.66
CA VAL A 179 -0.22 -2.29 0.24
C VAL A 179 -1.38 -1.53 0.88
N ARG A 180 -2.59 -1.76 0.38
CA ARG A 180 -3.78 -1.15 0.96
C ARG A 180 -4.17 -1.87 2.24
N ALA A 181 -4.30 -1.11 3.33
CA ALA A 181 -4.90 -1.56 4.57
C ALA A 181 -6.34 -1.03 4.70
N ASN A 182 -7.24 -1.85 5.28
CA ASN A 182 -8.65 -1.51 5.46
C ASN A 182 -8.89 -0.68 6.73
N SER A 183 -7.93 -0.72 7.66
CA SER A 183 -7.95 0.05 8.91
C SER A 183 -6.54 0.54 9.26
N LEU A 184 -6.44 1.47 10.20
CA LEU A 184 -5.14 1.87 10.75
C LEU A 184 -4.48 0.72 11.51
N GLU A 185 -5.25 -0.08 12.24
CA GLU A 185 -4.74 -1.23 12.97
C GLU A 185 -4.10 -2.24 12.00
N GLU A 186 -4.80 -2.64 10.93
CA GLU A 186 -4.22 -3.48 9.87
C GLU A 186 -2.94 -2.88 9.29
N ALA A 187 -2.93 -1.55 9.04
CA ALA A 187 -1.75 -0.89 8.50
C ALA A 187 -0.54 -0.97 9.43
N PHE A 188 -0.75 -0.82 10.74
CA PHE A 188 0.31 -0.95 11.72
C PHE A 188 0.74 -2.39 11.94
N ASP A 189 -0.17 -3.36 11.91
CA ASP A 189 0.15 -4.78 11.99
C ASP A 189 1.03 -5.21 10.80
N VAL A 190 0.70 -4.76 9.59
CA VAL A 190 1.55 -4.99 8.41
C VAL A 190 2.88 -4.25 8.51
N ALA A 191 2.88 -2.98 8.97
CA ALA A 191 4.10 -2.20 9.17
C ALA A 191 5.04 -2.87 10.19
N LEU A 192 4.49 -3.47 11.24
CA LEU A 192 5.24 -4.19 12.26
C LEU A 192 6.01 -5.36 11.63
N LEU A 193 5.35 -6.19 10.82
CA LEU A 193 6.01 -7.31 10.13
C LEU A 193 7.11 -6.81 9.17
N LEU A 194 6.78 -5.82 8.34
CA LEU A 194 7.70 -5.30 7.31
C LEU A 194 8.91 -4.57 7.90
N ALA A 195 8.79 -4.04 9.13
CA ALA A 195 9.89 -3.35 9.81
C ALA A 195 10.87 -4.31 10.49
N GLN A 196 10.44 -5.51 10.87
CA GLN A 196 11.22 -6.41 11.74
C GLN A 196 11.96 -7.51 10.98
N GLY A 197 11.37 -8.10 9.96
CA GLY A 197 11.93 -9.30 9.34
C GLY A 197 12.17 -9.18 7.82
N PRO A 198 12.77 -10.20 7.22
CA PRO A 198 12.77 -10.35 5.78
C PRO A 198 11.34 -10.57 5.26
N LEU A 199 11.13 -10.27 3.98
CA LEU A 199 9.88 -10.63 3.31
C LEU A 199 9.80 -12.14 3.10
N PRO A 200 8.59 -12.73 3.09
CA PRO A 200 8.41 -14.15 2.80
C PRO A 200 9.14 -14.55 1.51
N GLU A 201 9.96 -15.59 1.57
CA GLU A 201 10.71 -16.05 0.42
C GLU A 201 9.81 -16.72 -0.62
N ASN A 202 8.79 -17.43 -0.14
CA ASN A 202 7.76 -18.06 -0.96
C ASN A 202 6.38 -18.00 -0.24
N GLY A 203 5.34 -18.51 -0.88
CA GLY A 203 3.97 -18.50 -0.36
C GLY A 203 3.66 -19.61 0.67
N ARG A 204 4.65 -20.38 1.11
CA ARG A 204 4.45 -21.48 2.06
C ARG A 204 4.65 -21.01 3.49
N VAL A 205 3.72 -21.38 4.35
CA VAL A 205 3.71 -21.03 5.78
C VAL A 205 3.66 -22.30 6.61
N ARG A 206 4.57 -22.45 7.57
CA ARG A 206 4.46 -23.44 8.61
C ARG A 206 3.80 -22.81 9.83
N LEU A 207 2.52 -23.15 10.06
CA LEU A 207 1.75 -22.72 11.22
C LEU A 207 1.91 -23.76 12.33
N ILE A 208 2.57 -23.37 13.40
CA ILE A 208 2.76 -24.20 14.61
C ILE A 208 1.79 -23.70 15.66
N SER A 209 0.96 -24.57 16.23
CA SER A 209 0.00 -24.16 17.25
C SER A 209 -0.28 -25.23 18.28
N ASN A 210 -0.78 -24.80 19.45
CA ASN A 210 -1.34 -25.69 20.47
C ASN A 210 -2.85 -25.51 20.68
N ALA A 211 -3.55 -24.83 19.76
CA ALA A 211 -4.96 -24.52 19.90
C ALA A 211 -5.66 -24.51 18.54
N SER A 212 -6.53 -25.46 18.27
CA SER A 212 -7.20 -25.67 16.98
C SER A 212 -8.18 -24.55 16.60
N GLY A 213 -8.95 -24.02 17.57
CA GLY A 213 -9.91 -22.94 17.31
C GLY A 213 -9.25 -21.68 16.74
N PRO A 214 -8.29 -21.06 17.44
CA PRO A 214 -7.52 -19.93 16.94
C PRO A 214 -6.76 -20.23 15.64
N SER A 215 -6.26 -21.46 15.46
CA SER A 215 -5.58 -21.86 14.23
C SER A 215 -6.47 -21.79 13.01
N ASN A 216 -7.75 -22.16 13.14
CA ASN A 216 -8.69 -22.12 12.02
C ASN A 216 -8.89 -20.69 11.50
N LEU A 217 -8.89 -19.67 12.38
CA LEU A 217 -8.96 -18.25 11.98
C LEU A 217 -7.73 -17.83 11.18
N ALA A 218 -6.53 -18.25 11.64
CA ALA A 218 -5.30 -17.99 10.91
C ALA A 218 -5.25 -18.72 9.56
N LEU A 219 -5.66 -20.00 9.53
CA LEU A 219 -5.67 -20.81 8.32
C LEU A 219 -6.56 -20.22 7.23
N GLU A 220 -7.75 -19.75 7.59
CA GLU A 220 -8.68 -19.14 6.66
C GLU A 220 -8.11 -17.84 6.08
N ALA A 221 -7.63 -16.94 6.94
CA ALA A 221 -7.05 -15.67 6.51
C ALA A 221 -5.79 -15.84 5.62
N LEU A 222 -4.94 -16.84 5.91
CA LEU A 222 -3.76 -17.15 5.09
C LEU A 222 -4.17 -17.70 3.71
N LYS A 223 -5.16 -18.60 3.65
CA LYS A 223 -5.69 -19.15 2.39
C LYS A 223 -6.34 -18.09 1.52
N GLU A 224 -7.15 -17.21 2.12
CA GLU A 224 -7.71 -16.05 1.42
C GLU A 224 -6.62 -15.13 0.86
N GLY A 225 -5.50 -15.01 1.58
CA GLY A 225 -4.28 -14.31 1.14
C GLY A 225 -3.47 -15.01 0.06
N GLY A 226 -3.90 -16.21 -0.40
CA GLY A 226 -3.24 -17.00 -1.43
C GLY A 226 -1.95 -17.65 -0.95
N MET A 227 -1.89 -18.05 0.33
CA MET A 227 -0.76 -18.77 0.92
C MET A 227 -1.08 -20.25 1.10
N GLU A 228 -0.06 -21.10 0.96
CA GLU A 228 -0.12 -22.53 1.23
C GLU A 228 0.31 -22.76 2.68
N VAL A 229 -0.52 -23.46 3.46
CA VAL A 229 -0.27 -23.60 4.89
C VAL A 229 -0.09 -25.07 5.26
N GLU A 230 1.06 -25.38 5.83
CA GLU A 230 1.30 -26.61 6.58
C GLU A 230 1.03 -26.35 8.06
N HIS A 231 -0.02 -26.96 8.61
CA HIS A 231 -0.41 -26.79 10.00
C HIS A 231 0.13 -27.92 10.85
N VAL A 232 0.94 -27.56 11.85
CA VAL A 232 1.46 -28.46 12.88
C VAL A 232 0.69 -28.22 14.17
N ASP A 233 -0.32 -29.04 14.44
CA ASP A 233 -1.09 -28.99 15.67
C ASP A 233 -0.38 -29.83 16.76
N LEU A 234 0.16 -29.15 17.77
CA LEU A 234 0.85 -29.76 18.90
C LEU A 234 -0.12 -30.26 19.99
N GLY A 235 -1.40 -29.83 19.88
CA GLY A 235 -2.41 -30.09 20.89
C GLY A 235 -2.28 -29.23 22.15
N SER A 236 -3.37 -29.13 22.90
CA SER A 236 -3.47 -28.24 24.06
C SER A 236 -2.56 -28.60 25.24
N THR A 237 -2.04 -29.81 25.28
CA THR A 237 -1.13 -30.34 26.33
C THR A 237 0.35 -30.29 25.91
N ALA A 238 0.66 -29.60 24.79
CA ALA A 238 2.03 -29.47 24.30
C ALA A 238 2.95 -28.85 25.34
N ASP A 239 4.09 -29.50 25.59
CA ASP A 239 5.16 -29.03 26.44
C ASP A 239 6.17 -28.17 25.67
N LEU A 240 7.13 -27.57 26.35
CA LEU A 240 8.16 -26.73 25.75
C LEU A 240 8.98 -27.48 24.68
N GLU A 241 9.26 -28.76 24.89
CA GLU A 241 10.08 -29.52 23.96
C GLU A 241 9.37 -29.81 22.64
N ALA A 242 8.04 -29.95 22.69
CA ALA A 242 7.22 -30.01 21.46
C ALA A 242 7.33 -28.73 20.62
N PHE A 243 7.28 -27.53 21.24
CA PHE A 243 7.48 -26.28 20.56
C PHE A 243 8.90 -26.11 20.00
N ARG A 244 9.91 -26.47 20.79
CA ARG A 244 11.32 -26.41 20.36
C ARG A 244 11.57 -27.26 19.12
N ARG A 245 11.10 -28.52 19.14
CA ARG A 245 11.22 -29.45 18.02
C ARG A 245 10.49 -28.96 16.78
N ALA A 246 9.23 -28.51 16.94
CA ALA A 246 8.45 -28.00 15.82
C ALA A 246 9.08 -26.74 15.18
N LEU A 247 9.67 -25.83 15.98
CA LEU A 247 10.41 -24.67 15.48
C LEU A 247 11.68 -25.08 14.74
N ALA A 248 12.43 -26.07 15.25
CA ALA A 248 13.63 -26.58 14.57
C ALA A 248 13.29 -27.24 13.23
N GLU A 249 12.20 -28.03 13.18
CA GLU A 249 11.70 -28.63 11.94
C GLU A 249 11.22 -27.54 10.95
N ALA A 250 10.58 -26.47 11.44
CA ALA A 250 10.14 -25.35 10.62
C ALA A 250 11.33 -24.61 10.01
N GLU A 251 12.41 -24.42 10.77
CA GLU A 251 13.65 -23.82 10.26
C GLU A 251 14.27 -24.66 9.13
N ALA A 252 14.26 -25.98 9.27
CA ALA A 252 14.79 -26.92 8.27
C ALA A 252 13.88 -27.13 7.05
N SER A 253 12.60 -26.72 7.13
CA SER A 253 11.61 -26.90 6.06
C SER A 253 11.84 -25.92 4.89
N ASP A 254 11.10 -26.10 3.80
CA ASP A 254 11.09 -25.20 2.65
C ASP A 254 10.05 -24.05 2.76
N ALA A 255 9.38 -23.94 3.92
CA ALA A 255 8.46 -22.85 4.20
C ALA A 255 9.21 -21.49 4.23
N GLY A 256 8.70 -20.50 3.49
CA GLY A 256 9.24 -19.14 3.51
C GLY A 256 8.89 -18.35 4.77
N SER A 257 7.91 -18.86 5.54
CA SER A 257 7.45 -18.20 6.76
C SER A 257 7.11 -19.21 7.86
N VAL A 258 7.35 -18.81 9.11
CA VAL A 258 7.00 -19.58 10.30
C VAL A 258 6.08 -18.74 11.18
N PHE A 259 4.87 -19.24 11.43
CA PHE A 259 3.89 -18.61 12.27
C PHE A 259 3.65 -19.45 13.53
N LEU A 260 4.09 -18.94 14.68
CA LEU A 260 3.82 -19.56 15.97
C LEU A 260 2.56 -19.00 16.60
N LEU A 261 1.56 -19.83 16.85
CA LEU A 261 0.36 -19.51 17.61
C LEU A 261 0.38 -20.24 18.94
N PHE A 262 0.47 -19.48 20.02
CA PHE A 262 0.57 -20.00 21.37
C PHE A 262 -0.57 -19.49 22.25
N VAL A 263 -1.26 -20.43 22.90
CA VAL A 263 -2.25 -20.17 23.95
C VAL A 263 -1.73 -20.81 25.25
N PRO A 264 -1.54 -20.04 26.34
CA PRO A 264 -1.05 -20.59 27.60
C PRO A 264 -2.08 -21.55 28.22
N MET A 265 -1.76 -22.84 28.25
CA MET A 265 -2.62 -23.91 28.84
C MET A 265 -2.00 -24.50 30.07
N GLY A 266 -0.85 -23.99 30.55
CA GLY A 266 -0.16 -24.44 31.75
C GLY A 266 0.80 -25.64 31.57
N PHE A 267 0.90 -26.22 30.36
CA PHE A 267 1.80 -27.35 30.08
C PHE A 267 3.18 -26.90 29.59
N ALA A 268 3.27 -25.81 28.88
CA ALA A 268 4.54 -25.17 28.53
C ALA A 268 4.67 -23.84 29.29
N PRO A 269 5.81 -23.58 29.96
CA PRO A 269 6.06 -22.31 30.64
C PRO A 269 6.10 -21.17 29.62
N GLU A 270 5.26 -20.19 29.84
CA GLU A 270 5.07 -19.06 28.90
C GLU A 270 6.40 -18.34 28.59
N GLU A 271 7.18 -17.96 29.61
CA GLU A 271 8.45 -17.25 29.45
C GLU A 271 9.48 -18.07 28.64
N GLU A 272 9.45 -19.39 28.74
CA GLU A 272 10.35 -20.24 27.99
C GLU A 272 9.96 -20.35 26.53
N VAL A 273 8.66 -20.42 26.21
CA VAL A 273 8.17 -20.32 24.81
C VAL A 273 8.53 -18.98 24.20
N LEU A 274 8.39 -17.88 24.96
CA LEU A 274 8.85 -16.56 24.54
C LEU A 274 10.37 -16.50 24.34
N GLY A 275 11.12 -17.24 25.17
CA GLY A 275 12.56 -17.43 25.04
C GLY A 275 12.94 -17.99 23.68
N LEU A 276 12.24 -19.04 23.22
CA LEU A 276 12.48 -19.65 21.90
C LEU A 276 12.36 -18.63 20.76
N LEU A 277 11.35 -17.74 20.83
CA LEU A 277 11.17 -16.70 19.82
C LEU A 277 12.28 -15.64 19.84
N ARG A 278 12.86 -15.34 21.01
CA ARG A 278 14.01 -14.40 21.11
C ARG A 278 15.29 -14.97 20.53
N GLU A 279 15.41 -16.30 20.48
CA GLU A 279 16.58 -17.02 19.97
C GLU A 279 16.57 -17.19 18.44
N VAL A 280 15.42 -16.99 17.80
CA VAL A 280 15.29 -17.10 16.33
C VAL A 280 16.30 -16.17 15.62
N ARG A 281 17.10 -16.74 14.73
CA ARG A 281 18.14 -16.03 13.94
C ARG A 281 18.05 -16.33 12.45
N GLY A 282 17.07 -17.12 12.02
CA GLY A 282 16.93 -17.59 10.65
C GLY A 282 16.64 -16.51 9.62
N GLY A 283 16.85 -16.83 8.36
CA GLY A 283 16.54 -15.96 7.20
C GLY A 283 15.07 -15.93 6.80
N LYS A 284 14.21 -16.74 7.46
CA LYS A 284 12.78 -16.81 7.17
C LYS A 284 12.00 -15.66 7.80
N THR A 285 10.77 -15.44 7.32
CA THR A 285 9.83 -14.52 7.98
C THR A 285 9.19 -15.23 9.19
N TYR A 286 9.50 -14.74 10.39
CA TYR A 286 8.90 -15.23 11.62
C TYR A 286 7.86 -14.25 12.14
N LEU A 287 6.75 -14.78 12.66
CA LEU A 287 5.75 -14.02 13.39
C LEU A 287 5.10 -14.92 14.45
N ALA A 288 4.55 -14.30 15.48
CA ALA A 288 3.87 -15.02 16.55
C ALA A 288 2.53 -14.38 16.90
N CYS A 289 1.56 -15.21 17.26
CA CYS A 289 0.33 -14.80 17.94
C CYS A 289 0.34 -15.42 19.33
N LEU A 290 0.33 -14.58 20.35
CA LEU A 290 0.38 -14.98 21.74
C LEU A 290 -0.93 -14.56 22.42
N MET A 291 -1.89 -15.48 22.48
CA MET A 291 -3.22 -15.21 23.04
C MET A 291 -3.23 -15.34 24.57
N GLY A 292 -4.07 -14.53 25.22
CA GLY A 292 -4.23 -14.62 26.68
C GLY A 292 -3.10 -14.03 27.51
N LEU A 293 -2.09 -13.43 26.86
CA LEU A 293 -1.03 -12.73 27.58
C LEU A 293 -1.48 -11.36 28.07
N SER A 294 -0.97 -10.92 29.22
CA SER A 294 -1.30 -9.63 29.81
C SER A 294 -1.00 -8.44 28.87
N SER A 295 -1.89 -7.45 28.86
CA SER A 295 -1.69 -6.18 28.17
C SER A 295 -0.42 -5.51 28.71
N GLY A 296 0.49 -5.09 27.81
CA GLY A 296 1.76 -4.42 28.16
C GLY A 296 3.01 -5.17 27.76
N ARG A 297 2.94 -6.38 27.19
CA ARG A 297 4.11 -7.08 26.67
C ARG A 297 4.59 -6.48 25.35
N ALA A 298 5.90 -6.61 25.14
CA ALA A 298 6.56 -6.17 23.93
C ALA A 298 5.90 -6.79 22.67
N ARG A 299 5.64 -5.96 21.69
CA ARG A 299 5.12 -6.37 20.38
C ARG A 299 6.19 -6.98 19.49
N VAL A 300 7.41 -7.04 19.94
CA VAL A 300 8.56 -7.64 19.24
C VAL A 300 9.38 -8.42 20.25
N LEU A 301 9.65 -9.69 19.96
CA LEU A 301 10.54 -10.57 20.71
C LEU A 301 11.77 -10.89 19.86
N GLY A 302 12.92 -10.30 20.20
CA GLY A 302 14.06 -10.33 19.30
C GLY A 302 13.76 -9.62 17.99
N SER A 303 13.63 -10.37 16.91
CA SER A 303 13.18 -9.88 15.59
C SER A 303 11.78 -10.37 15.20
N VAL A 304 11.10 -11.08 16.08
CA VAL A 304 9.79 -11.69 15.80
C VAL A 304 8.66 -10.76 16.23
N PRO A 305 7.84 -10.27 15.30
CA PRO A 305 6.66 -9.49 15.64
C PRO A 305 5.58 -10.36 16.29
N VAL A 306 4.92 -9.79 17.30
CA VAL A 306 3.93 -10.47 18.14
C VAL A 306 2.56 -9.80 18.00
N TYR A 307 1.57 -10.59 17.67
CA TYR A 307 0.19 -10.20 17.48
C TYR A 307 -0.71 -10.67 18.60
N ARG A 308 -1.82 -9.97 18.80
CA ARG A 308 -2.84 -10.34 19.79
C ARG A 308 -3.82 -11.38 19.26
N PHE A 309 -4.10 -11.32 17.95
CA PHE A 309 -5.09 -12.17 17.30
C PHE A 309 -4.49 -12.88 16.09
N PRO A 310 -4.89 -14.13 15.85
CA PRO A 310 -4.33 -14.96 14.79
C PRO A 310 -4.65 -14.41 13.38
N GLU A 311 -5.84 -13.86 13.19
CA GLU A 311 -6.24 -13.25 11.91
C GLU A 311 -5.41 -12.00 11.59
N SER A 312 -5.09 -11.15 12.58
CA SER A 312 -4.23 -9.97 12.38
C SER A 312 -2.83 -10.37 11.91
N ALA A 313 -2.24 -11.40 12.54
CA ALA A 313 -0.95 -11.95 12.13
C ALA A 313 -1.00 -12.55 10.72
N ALA A 314 -2.03 -13.33 10.42
CA ALA A 314 -2.23 -13.97 9.13
C ALA A 314 -2.43 -12.94 8.01
N ILE A 315 -3.25 -11.91 8.23
CA ILE A 315 -3.47 -10.80 7.27
C ILE A 315 -2.15 -10.05 7.04
N ALA A 316 -1.40 -9.74 8.09
CA ALA A 316 -0.11 -9.06 7.96
C ALA A 316 0.86 -9.85 7.08
N LEU A 317 0.95 -11.17 7.31
CA LEU A 317 1.78 -12.07 6.51
C LEU A 317 1.32 -12.16 5.06
N ALA A 318 0.02 -12.32 4.83
CA ALA A 318 -0.56 -12.36 3.48
C ALA A 318 -0.32 -11.06 2.70
N ARG A 319 -0.41 -9.89 3.37
CA ARG A 319 -0.07 -8.59 2.76
C ARG A 319 1.42 -8.48 2.41
N ALA A 320 2.29 -8.94 3.30
CA ALA A 320 3.73 -8.97 3.05
C ALA A 320 4.08 -9.89 1.87
N TRP A 321 3.44 -11.05 1.76
CA TRP A 321 3.56 -11.96 0.63
C TRP A 321 3.05 -11.33 -0.67
N GLY A 322 1.89 -10.71 -0.65
CA GLY A 322 1.35 -9.99 -1.81
C GLY A 322 2.29 -8.88 -2.31
N TYR A 323 2.88 -8.12 -1.38
CA TYR A 323 3.90 -7.12 -1.71
C TYR A 323 5.16 -7.76 -2.29
N ARG A 324 5.66 -8.86 -1.73
CA ARG A 324 6.83 -9.60 -2.24
C ARG A 324 6.62 -10.02 -3.70
N ARG A 325 5.49 -10.67 -4.00
CA ARG A 325 5.15 -11.07 -5.38
C ARG A 325 5.13 -9.88 -6.33
N TRP A 326 4.46 -8.80 -5.94
CA TRP A 326 4.41 -7.59 -6.77
C TRP A 326 5.81 -6.98 -6.95
N ARG A 327 6.64 -6.95 -5.92
CA ARG A 327 7.99 -6.38 -5.98
C ARG A 327 8.90 -7.13 -6.93
N GLU A 328 8.79 -8.43 -7.02
CA GLU A 328 9.62 -9.29 -7.88
C GLU A 328 9.14 -9.33 -9.31
N GLU A 329 7.88 -9.04 -9.55
CA GLU A 329 7.32 -9.07 -10.88
C GLU A 329 7.90 -7.96 -11.76
N PRO A 330 8.43 -8.28 -12.95
CA PRO A 330 8.96 -7.28 -13.85
C PRO A 330 7.82 -6.35 -14.33
N LEU A 331 8.08 -5.05 -14.34
CA LEU A 331 7.18 -4.05 -14.92
C LEU A 331 7.38 -4.08 -16.45
N PHE A 332 6.72 -5.02 -17.09
CA PHE A 332 6.76 -5.15 -18.53
C PHE A 332 5.59 -4.41 -19.18
N PHE A 333 5.91 -3.38 -19.95
CA PHE A 333 4.98 -2.72 -20.86
C PHE A 333 5.28 -3.23 -22.26
N PRO A 334 4.35 -3.93 -22.92
CA PRO A 334 4.58 -4.41 -24.27
C PRO A 334 4.82 -3.24 -25.24
N ASP A 335 5.80 -3.39 -26.10
CA ASP A 335 6.05 -2.46 -27.20
C ASP A 335 5.64 -3.13 -28.51
N PHE A 336 4.56 -2.63 -29.10
CA PHE A 336 4.02 -3.15 -30.34
C PHE A 336 4.56 -2.34 -31.52
N GLN A 337 5.42 -2.94 -32.30
CA GLN A 337 6.09 -2.31 -33.46
C GLN A 337 5.15 -2.11 -34.66
N ASP A 338 3.99 -2.75 -34.67
CA ASP A 338 2.98 -2.70 -35.73
C ASP A 338 1.91 -1.62 -35.52
N LEU A 339 2.01 -0.82 -34.45
CA LEU A 339 1.09 0.29 -34.19
C LEU A 339 1.36 1.47 -35.14
N ARG A 340 0.31 1.89 -35.85
CA ARG A 340 0.36 3.06 -36.76
C ARG A 340 -0.18 4.29 -36.03
N LEU A 341 0.53 4.76 -35.01
CA LEU A 341 0.07 5.83 -34.10
C LEU A 341 -0.19 7.17 -34.82
N GLU A 342 0.60 7.51 -35.84
CA GLU A 342 0.38 8.76 -36.60
C GLU A 342 -0.89 8.67 -37.46
N GLU A 343 -1.23 7.53 -38.01
CA GLU A 343 -2.49 7.28 -38.71
C GLU A 343 -3.67 7.36 -37.73
N ALA A 344 -3.54 6.69 -36.58
CA ALA A 344 -4.54 6.74 -35.52
C ALA A 344 -4.82 8.19 -35.06
N ARG A 345 -3.78 9.01 -34.86
CA ARG A 345 -3.93 10.43 -34.50
C ARG A 345 -4.70 11.23 -35.53
N ARG A 346 -4.36 11.06 -36.81
CA ARG A 346 -5.05 11.76 -37.91
C ARG A 346 -6.54 11.39 -37.98
N LEU A 347 -6.89 10.14 -37.72
CA LEU A 347 -8.28 9.67 -37.73
C LEU A 347 -9.14 10.32 -36.64
N VAL A 348 -8.56 10.68 -35.49
CA VAL A 348 -9.29 11.25 -34.34
C VAL A 348 -9.16 12.76 -34.24
N GLU A 349 -8.20 13.39 -34.92
CA GLU A 349 -7.90 14.81 -34.79
C GLU A 349 -9.10 15.69 -35.18
N GLY A 350 -9.49 16.57 -34.25
CA GLY A 350 -10.61 17.50 -34.41
C GLY A 350 -12.00 16.87 -34.39
N LYS A 351 -12.12 15.57 -34.17
CA LYS A 351 -13.40 14.85 -34.17
C LYS A 351 -13.92 14.59 -32.76
N ARG A 352 -15.23 14.71 -32.56
CA ARG A 352 -15.92 14.34 -31.32
C ARG A 352 -16.46 12.91 -31.32
N ALA A 353 -16.70 12.37 -32.53
CA ALA A 353 -17.15 11.00 -32.75
C ALA A 353 -16.60 10.51 -34.10
N LEU A 354 -16.41 9.23 -34.22
CA LEU A 354 -15.99 8.56 -35.45
C LEU A 354 -17.19 7.85 -36.07
N SER A 355 -17.25 7.79 -37.40
CA SER A 355 -18.14 6.87 -38.11
C SER A 355 -17.69 5.41 -37.85
N ARG A 356 -18.53 4.45 -38.22
CA ARG A 356 -18.18 3.02 -38.12
C ARG A 356 -16.90 2.71 -38.90
N GLU A 357 -16.80 3.19 -40.14
CA GLU A 357 -15.64 2.95 -41.01
C GLU A 357 -14.34 3.58 -40.42
N GLU A 358 -14.44 4.78 -39.88
CA GLU A 358 -13.31 5.48 -39.21
C GLU A 358 -12.90 4.73 -37.93
N GLY A 359 -13.88 4.23 -37.16
CA GLY A 359 -13.62 3.39 -36.00
C GLY A 359 -12.90 2.09 -36.35
N GLU A 360 -13.35 1.42 -37.44
CA GLU A 360 -12.68 0.23 -37.95
C GLU A 360 -11.26 0.53 -38.46
N ALA A 361 -11.05 1.68 -39.14
CA ALA A 361 -9.73 2.10 -39.56
C ALA A 361 -8.81 2.40 -38.33
N LEU A 362 -9.36 3.00 -37.29
CA LEU A 362 -8.64 3.26 -36.05
C LEU A 362 -8.20 1.94 -35.38
N LEU A 363 -9.10 0.95 -35.28
CA LEU A 363 -8.75 -0.35 -34.71
C LEU A 363 -7.66 -1.07 -35.53
N ARG A 364 -7.73 -0.98 -36.87
CA ARG A 364 -6.66 -1.52 -37.74
C ARG A 364 -5.33 -0.77 -37.56
N ALA A 365 -5.36 0.51 -37.24
CA ALA A 365 -4.14 1.28 -36.93
C ALA A 365 -3.50 0.82 -35.60
N PHE A 366 -4.29 0.24 -34.71
CA PHE A 366 -3.83 -0.44 -33.49
C PHE A 366 -3.51 -1.94 -33.71
N GLY A 367 -3.45 -2.40 -34.97
CA GLY A 367 -3.15 -3.80 -35.30
C GLY A 367 -4.27 -4.77 -34.92
N LEU A 368 -5.50 -4.29 -34.78
CA LEU A 368 -6.67 -5.09 -34.43
C LEU A 368 -7.48 -5.43 -35.69
N SER A 369 -7.78 -6.72 -35.87
CA SER A 369 -8.69 -7.20 -36.91
C SER A 369 -10.10 -7.35 -36.35
N LEU A 370 -11.10 -7.00 -37.15
CA LEU A 370 -12.49 -7.22 -36.82
C LEU A 370 -12.91 -8.58 -37.41
N GLY A 371 -13.54 -9.41 -36.59
CA GLY A 371 -14.17 -10.66 -36.96
C GLY A 371 -15.63 -10.69 -36.52
N GLU A 372 -16.42 -11.52 -37.10
CA GLU A 372 -17.77 -11.84 -36.64
C GLU A 372 -17.70 -13.22 -35.96
N GLU A 373 -17.84 -13.24 -34.63
CA GLU A 373 -17.97 -14.49 -33.88
C GLU A 373 -19.26 -14.49 -33.08
N GLU A 374 -19.91 -15.63 -33.00
CA GLU A 374 -21.03 -15.87 -32.11
C GLU A 374 -20.51 -16.25 -30.72
N GLY A 375 -21.02 -15.62 -29.66
CA GLY A 375 -20.62 -15.93 -28.30
C GLY A 375 -20.92 -14.85 -27.26
N LEU A 376 -20.21 -14.90 -26.13
CA LEU A 376 -20.33 -13.94 -25.05
C LEU A 376 -19.90 -12.55 -25.55
N ARG A 377 -20.82 -11.59 -25.53
CA ARG A 377 -20.51 -10.20 -25.89
C ARG A 377 -19.92 -9.48 -24.69
N LEU A 378 -18.72 -8.94 -24.87
CA LEU A 378 -18.03 -8.08 -23.89
C LEU A 378 -17.78 -6.73 -24.52
N ARG A 379 -17.75 -5.69 -23.68
CA ARG A 379 -17.30 -4.35 -24.07
C ARG A 379 -16.04 -3.99 -23.31
N LEU A 380 -15.02 -3.55 -24.03
CA LEU A 380 -13.86 -2.89 -23.46
C LEU A 380 -14.01 -1.41 -23.76
N LEU A 381 -14.19 -0.60 -22.71
CA LEU A 381 -14.34 0.85 -22.83
C LEU A 381 -13.04 1.52 -22.38
N ALA A 382 -12.58 2.51 -23.15
CA ALA A 382 -11.49 3.38 -22.78
C ALA A 382 -12.07 4.77 -22.49
N GLU A 383 -12.15 5.14 -21.22
CA GLU A 383 -12.81 6.34 -20.77
C GLU A 383 -11.83 7.34 -20.13
N PRO A 384 -11.89 8.63 -20.47
CA PRO A 384 -11.10 9.65 -19.80
C PRO A 384 -11.68 9.95 -18.42
N HIS A 385 -10.93 9.65 -17.36
CA HIS A 385 -11.31 10.03 -16.00
C HIS A 385 -10.60 11.34 -15.59
N PRO A 386 -11.31 12.33 -15.03
CA PRO A 386 -10.74 13.67 -14.77
C PRO A 386 -9.54 13.64 -13.81
N LEU A 387 -9.51 12.72 -12.86
CA LEU A 387 -8.41 12.60 -11.89
C LEU A 387 -7.38 11.58 -12.30
N PHE A 388 -7.82 10.39 -12.73
CA PHE A 388 -6.94 9.25 -12.97
C PHE A 388 -6.39 9.17 -14.39
N GLY A 389 -6.99 9.89 -15.34
CA GLY A 389 -6.65 9.80 -16.76
C GLY A 389 -7.39 8.68 -17.47
N PRO A 390 -6.82 8.07 -18.52
CA PRO A 390 -7.50 6.99 -19.22
C PRO A 390 -7.71 5.78 -18.32
N VAL A 391 -8.94 5.26 -18.34
CA VAL A 391 -9.35 4.06 -17.59
C VAL A 391 -9.89 3.05 -18.59
N LEU A 392 -9.43 1.82 -18.50
CA LEU A 392 -10.02 0.69 -19.22
C LEU A 392 -11.05 0.00 -18.34
N VAL A 393 -12.25 -0.17 -18.86
CA VAL A 393 -13.39 -0.76 -18.17
C VAL A 393 -13.86 -1.98 -18.96
N LEU A 394 -13.83 -3.15 -18.32
CA LEU A 394 -14.39 -4.37 -18.86
C LEU A 394 -15.85 -4.50 -18.44
N VAL A 395 -16.74 -4.58 -19.40
CA VAL A 395 -18.19 -4.57 -19.19
C VAL A 395 -18.83 -5.80 -19.80
N LEU A 396 -19.75 -6.41 -19.05
CA LEU A 396 -20.66 -7.44 -19.54
C LEU A 396 -22.03 -6.79 -19.78
N PRO A 397 -22.47 -6.65 -21.05
CA PRO A 397 -23.84 -6.23 -21.33
C PRO A 397 -24.83 -7.30 -20.86
N THR A 398 -25.83 -6.88 -20.09
CA THR A 398 -26.92 -7.76 -19.64
C THR A 398 -28.29 -7.16 -20.00
N PRO A 399 -29.36 -7.96 -20.00
CA PRO A 399 -30.73 -7.44 -20.23
C PRO A 399 -31.18 -6.37 -19.21
N LEU A 400 -30.54 -6.35 -18.01
CA LEU A 400 -30.83 -5.38 -16.94
C LEU A 400 -29.92 -4.16 -16.98
N GLY A 401 -29.01 -4.08 -17.97
CA GLY A 401 -28.03 -3.01 -18.12
C GLY A 401 -26.59 -3.52 -18.13
N ASP A 402 -25.66 -2.62 -18.29
CA ASP A 402 -24.23 -2.93 -18.36
C ASP A 402 -23.67 -3.24 -16.97
N GLN A 403 -23.07 -4.41 -16.78
CA GLN A 403 -22.37 -4.80 -15.56
C GLN A 403 -20.86 -4.57 -15.72
N VAL A 404 -20.28 -3.67 -14.94
CA VAL A 404 -18.83 -3.49 -14.87
C VAL A 404 -18.21 -4.69 -14.15
N LEU A 405 -17.36 -5.43 -14.84
CA LEU A 405 -16.66 -6.59 -14.31
C LEU A 405 -15.36 -6.19 -13.62
N GLU A 406 -14.57 -5.34 -14.28
CA GLU A 406 -13.29 -4.88 -13.75
C GLU A 406 -12.85 -3.57 -14.43
N GLN A 407 -11.94 -2.83 -13.79
CA GLN A 407 -11.40 -1.59 -14.35
C GLN A 407 -9.94 -1.40 -13.93
N ARG A 408 -9.14 -0.82 -14.83
CA ARG A 408 -7.71 -0.56 -14.65
C ARG A 408 -7.32 0.80 -15.23
N LEU A 409 -6.27 1.38 -14.67
CA LEU A 409 -5.69 2.64 -15.12
C LEU A 409 -4.68 2.39 -16.26
N SER A 410 -4.83 3.08 -17.37
CA SER A 410 -3.86 3.03 -18.47
C SER A 410 -2.59 3.84 -18.13
N PRO A 411 -1.38 3.44 -18.62
CA PRO A 411 -1.10 2.25 -19.41
C PRO A 411 -1.01 0.98 -18.55
N LEU A 412 -1.34 -0.17 -19.15
CA LEU A 412 -1.32 -1.46 -18.49
C LEU A 412 0.00 -2.19 -18.68
N THR A 413 0.46 -2.85 -17.62
CA THR A 413 1.45 -3.93 -17.73
C THR A 413 0.77 -5.22 -18.20
N ALA A 414 1.57 -6.19 -18.63
CA ALA A 414 1.06 -7.52 -19.00
C ALA A 414 0.23 -8.16 -17.88
N LYS A 415 0.62 -7.95 -16.62
CA LYS A 415 -0.12 -8.41 -15.45
C LYS A 415 -1.41 -7.64 -15.21
N ASP A 416 -1.39 -6.31 -15.36
CA ASP A 416 -2.60 -5.50 -15.22
C ASP A 416 -3.68 -5.96 -16.21
N ALA A 417 -3.29 -6.36 -17.43
CA ALA A 417 -4.19 -6.92 -18.43
C ALA A 417 -4.74 -8.30 -18.02
N GLU A 418 -3.91 -9.18 -17.47
CA GLU A 418 -4.36 -10.45 -16.91
C GLU A 418 -5.37 -10.27 -15.77
N GLU A 419 -5.09 -9.33 -14.87
CA GLU A 419 -5.99 -9.03 -13.77
C GLU A 419 -7.30 -8.38 -14.24
N LEU A 420 -7.26 -7.54 -15.29
CA LEU A 420 -8.48 -6.99 -15.90
C LEU A 420 -9.37 -8.10 -16.47
N LEU A 421 -8.76 -9.12 -17.07
CA LEU A 421 -9.45 -10.24 -17.68
C LEU A 421 -9.79 -11.39 -16.71
N ARG A 422 -9.31 -11.32 -15.47
CA ARG A 422 -9.52 -12.37 -14.47
C ARG A 422 -10.98 -12.78 -14.27
N PRO A 423 -11.98 -11.88 -14.30
CA PRO A 423 -13.39 -12.27 -14.20
C PRO A 423 -13.87 -13.19 -15.32
N LEU A 424 -13.13 -13.28 -16.43
CA LEU A 424 -13.43 -14.12 -17.58
C LEU A 424 -12.75 -15.50 -17.52
N ALA A 425 -11.85 -15.71 -16.58
CA ALA A 425 -11.14 -16.98 -16.44
C ALA A 425 -12.12 -18.15 -16.25
N GLY A 426 -11.98 -19.18 -17.08
CA GLY A 426 -12.88 -20.33 -17.12
C GLY A 426 -14.25 -20.09 -17.77
N ARG A 427 -14.53 -18.88 -18.27
CA ARG A 427 -15.78 -18.52 -18.95
C ARG A 427 -15.63 -18.28 -20.45
N VAL A 428 -14.40 -17.97 -20.88
CA VAL A 428 -14.09 -17.60 -22.27
C VAL A 428 -12.84 -18.36 -22.71
N GLU A 429 -12.88 -18.94 -23.89
CA GLU A 429 -11.72 -19.51 -24.58
C GLU A 429 -10.91 -18.39 -25.23
N GLY A 430 -9.59 -18.58 -25.41
CA GLY A 430 -8.74 -17.61 -26.11
C GLY A 430 -8.32 -16.39 -25.29
N LEU A 431 -8.32 -16.45 -23.97
CA LEU A 431 -7.84 -15.38 -23.07
C LEU A 431 -6.53 -14.69 -23.50
N PRO A 432 -5.51 -15.37 -24.09
CA PRO A 432 -4.30 -14.71 -24.57
C PRO A 432 -4.55 -13.66 -25.66
N ALA A 433 -5.49 -13.90 -26.58
CA ALA A 433 -5.85 -12.94 -27.63
C ALA A 433 -6.55 -11.70 -27.03
N TYR A 434 -7.43 -11.90 -26.05
CA TYR A 434 -8.04 -10.78 -25.30
C TYR A 434 -7.02 -9.99 -24.51
N LYS A 435 -5.98 -10.63 -23.97
CA LYS A 435 -4.88 -9.96 -23.28
C LYS A 435 -4.13 -9.03 -24.23
N GLU A 436 -3.81 -9.48 -25.43
CA GLU A 436 -3.16 -8.66 -26.46
C GLU A 436 -4.05 -7.49 -26.87
N LEU A 437 -5.34 -7.70 -27.12
CA LEU A 437 -6.31 -6.66 -27.40
C LEU A 437 -6.31 -5.56 -26.34
N VAL A 438 -6.41 -5.94 -25.07
CA VAL A 438 -6.43 -5.02 -23.92
C VAL A 438 -5.14 -4.21 -23.84
N LEU A 439 -4.00 -4.83 -24.09
CA LEU A 439 -2.70 -4.17 -24.06
C LEU A 439 -2.52 -3.18 -25.23
N ARG A 440 -3.00 -3.52 -26.43
CA ARG A 440 -2.95 -2.62 -27.59
C ARG A 440 -3.81 -1.37 -27.42
N VAL A 441 -4.91 -1.47 -26.68
CA VAL A 441 -5.84 -0.36 -26.43
C VAL A 441 -5.40 0.48 -25.20
N SER A 442 -4.56 -0.05 -24.35
CA SER A 442 -4.11 0.64 -23.14
C SER A 442 -3.04 1.69 -23.41
#